data_50ef0289fc51ee41badf6c7e19ae2f02
#
_entry.id   50ef0289fc51ee41badf6c7e19ae2f02
#
_cell.length_a   1.000
_cell.length_b   1.000
_cell.length_c   1.000
_cell.angle_alpha   90.00
_cell.angle_beta   90.00
_cell.angle_gamma   90.00
#
_symmetry.space_group_name_H-M   'P 1'
#
loop_
_entity.id
_entity.type
_entity.pdbx_description
1 polymer ?
#
loop_
_entity_poly.entity_id
_entity_poly.type
_entity_poly.pdbx_seq_one_letter_code
_entity_poly.pdbx_strand_id
1 'polypeptide(L)'
;MRKWRLLALNKSTQIRRMPDAIFPFYNEYLMKQQFSLRASVCLALATLASSSALAAGFQVNEHSANGLGRAMAGQAAKPENASILATNPAAIGVFKEAEFSASVSFIDPNVDIDGDVSYALGEAPVGQPMPAAEDNIADTAFVPGFFYVSPINEKLSAGVGVFTTYGLRSDYSDDFGALHFADTAEVKTVTLNPAVSYKVNKQLMVGFGLNITYAEAEIGSGVSNTLAGTVAGLAPTAEALGITLPTLTPGNSLFSMEGDDWGYGWNAGIFWQPTDMTNVALSYRAETKLELEGAVSSETPVFPINLNQPGSLD
;
A
#
# COMPACT_ATOMS: atom_id res chain seq x y z
N MET A 1 3.87 -22.97 -62.70
CA MET A 1 4.26 -23.95 -61.67
C MET A 1 3.44 -23.69 -60.39
N ARG A 2 2.56 -24.58 -60.00
CA ARG A 2 1.79 -24.44 -58.76
C ARG A 2 2.66 -24.80 -57.58
N LYS A 3 2.91 -23.83 -56.68
CA LYS A 3 3.61 -24.10 -55.38
C LYS A 3 2.62 -24.71 -54.37
N TRP A 4 2.91 -25.91 -53.94
CA TRP A 4 2.18 -26.62 -52.88
C TRP A 4 2.93 -26.49 -51.57
N ARG A 5 2.22 -26.20 -50.44
CA ARG A 5 2.81 -26.16 -49.11
C ARG A 5 2.18 -27.26 -48.25
N LEU A 6 3.00 -27.88 -47.40
CA LEU A 6 2.63 -28.97 -46.50
C LEU A 6 1.92 -28.38 -45.27
N LEU A 7 0.77 -28.86 -44.91
CA LEU A 7 -0.05 -28.22 -43.89
C LEU A 7 -0.55 -29.10 -42.73
N ALA A 8 -0.50 -30.42 -42.75
CA ALA A 8 -0.88 -31.20 -41.59
C ALA A 8 -0.31 -32.64 -41.67
N LEU A 9 0.18 -33.08 -40.52
CA LEU A 9 0.48 -34.48 -40.24
C LEU A 9 -0.74 -35.12 -39.54
N ASN A 10 -1.45 -35.98 -40.21
CA ASN A 10 -2.45 -36.82 -39.57
C ASN A 10 -1.80 -38.19 -39.25
N LYS A 11 -2.19 -38.80 -38.13
CA LYS A 11 -1.62 -40.05 -37.55
C LYS A 11 -1.65 -41.27 -38.45
N SER A 12 -2.11 -41.20 -39.68
CA SER A 12 -2.09 -42.21 -40.69
C SER A 12 -1.45 -41.75 -41.98
N THR A 13 -0.17 -41.47 -41.96
CA THR A 13 0.77 -41.50 -43.08
C THR A 13 0.34 -40.93 -44.46
N GLN A 14 -0.66 -40.08 -44.56
CA GLN A 14 -1.01 -39.42 -45.82
C GLN A 14 -0.89 -37.89 -45.69
N ILE A 15 0.07 -37.28 -46.41
CA ILE A 15 0.23 -35.85 -46.52
C ILE A 15 -0.83 -35.33 -47.52
N ARG A 16 -1.87 -34.67 -47.02
CA ARG A 16 -2.83 -33.94 -47.87
C ARG A 16 -2.26 -32.58 -48.20
N ARG A 17 -2.13 -32.31 -49.47
CA ARG A 17 -1.78 -31.00 -50.03
C ARG A 17 -3.05 -30.17 -50.21
N MET A 18 -3.11 -28.99 -49.61
CA MET A 18 -4.19 -28.05 -49.79
C MET A 18 -3.87 -27.04 -50.94
N PRO A 19 -4.89 -26.60 -51.71
CA PRO A 19 -4.71 -25.62 -52.75
C PRO A 19 -4.29 -24.24 -52.15
N ASP A 20 -3.41 -23.51 -52.80
CA ASP A 20 -2.88 -22.19 -52.38
C ASP A 20 -4.01 -21.15 -52.12
N ALA A 21 -5.18 -21.31 -52.73
CA ALA A 21 -6.35 -20.44 -52.55
C ALA A 21 -7.00 -20.52 -51.16
N ILE A 22 -6.80 -21.62 -50.39
CA ILE A 22 -7.40 -21.82 -49.08
C ILE A 22 -6.45 -21.32 -47.96
N PHE A 23 -5.18 -21.18 -48.27
CA PHE A 23 -4.14 -20.81 -47.32
C PHE A 23 -4.31 -19.43 -46.66
N PRO A 24 -4.71 -18.35 -47.39
CA PRO A 24 -4.98 -17.04 -46.79
C PRO A 24 -6.13 -17.06 -45.79
N PHE A 25 -7.21 -17.75 -46.09
CA PHE A 25 -8.39 -17.85 -45.22
C PHE A 25 -8.09 -18.63 -43.94
N TYR A 26 -7.25 -19.68 -44.04
CA TYR A 26 -6.85 -20.47 -42.88
C TYR A 26 -5.93 -19.66 -41.93
N ASN A 27 -4.99 -18.89 -42.49
CA ASN A 27 -4.16 -17.98 -41.70
C ASN A 27 -4.97 -16.85 -41.03
N GLU A 28 -5.91 -16.29 -41.76
CA GLU A 28 -6.79 -15.24 -41.24
C GLU A 28 -7.68 -15.78 -40.08
N TYR A 29 -8.21 -16.99 -40.23
CA TYR A 29 -8.97 -17.67 -39.18
C TYR A 29 -8.13 -17.96 -37.93
N LEU A 30 -6.90 -18.47 -38.10
CA LEU A 30 -5.98 -18.70 -36.98
C LEU A 30 -5.56 -17.40 -36.30
N MET A 31 -5.32 -16.32 -37.04
CA MET A 31 -5.01 -15.03 -36.46
C MET A 31 -6.19 -14.47 -35.66
N LYS A 32 -7.41 -14.56 -36.18
CA LYS A 32 -8.64 -14.15 -35.47
C LYS A 32 -8.84 -14.97 -34.18
N GLN A 33 -8.60 -16.28 -34.24
CA GLN A 33 -8.73 -17.15 -33.09
C GLN A 33 -7.66 -16.86 -32.01
N GLN A 34 -6.43 -16.59 -32.43
CA GLN A 34 -5.37 -16.18 -31.49
C GLN A 34 -5.64 -14.79 -30.90
N PHE A 35 -6.19 -13.86 -31.69
CA PHE A 35 -6.55 -12.54 -31.20
C PHE A 35 -7.71 -12.62 -30.18
N SER A 36 -8.74 -13.43 -30.45
CA SER A 36 -9.85 -13.62 -29.54
C SER A 36 -9.42 -14.29 -28.23
N LEU A 37 -8.54 -15.29 -28.30
CA LEU A 37 -8.00 -15.97 -27.13
C LEU A 37 -7.15 -15.01 -26.27
N ARG A 38 -6.31 -14.20 -26.90
CA ARG A 38 -5.52 -13.16 -26.20
C ARG A 38 -6.40 -12.10 -25.55
N ALA A 39 -7.42 -11.62 -26.27
CA ALA A 39 -8.38 -10.67 -25.74
C ALA A 39 -9.18 -11.26 -24.56
N SER A 40 -9.60 -12.52 -24.65
CA SER A 40 -10.30 -13.22 -23.56
C SER A 40 -9.42 -13.43 -22.33
N VAL A 41 -8.15 -13.75 -22.51
CA VAL A 41 -7.18 -13.89 -21.41
C VAL A 41 -6.92 -12.52 -20.77
N CYS A 42 -6.74 -11.46 -21.56
CA CYS A 42 -6.58 -10.10 -21.04
C CYS A 42 -7.83 -9.63 -20.27
N LEU A 43 -9.03 -9.93 -20.77
CA LEU A 43 -10.30 -9.60 -20.12
C LEU A 43 -10.46 -10.39 -18.81
N ALA A 44 -10.14 -11.68 -18.80
CA ALA A 44 -10.16 -12.52 -17.59
C ALA A 44 -9.15 -12.03 -16.53
N LEU A 45 -7.94 -11.63 -16.95
CA LEU A 45 -6.95 -11.03 -16.05
C LEU A 45 -7.41 -9.67 -15.53
N ALA A 46 -8.06 -8.85 -16.35
CA ALA A 46 -8.62 -7.57 -15.94
C ALA A 46 -9.76 -7.72 -14.92
N THR A 47 -10.62 -8.74 -15.08
CA THR A 47 -11.70 -9.03 -14.12
C THR A 47 -11.20 -9.60 -12.80
N LEU A 48 -10.10 -10.37 -12.81
CA LEU A 48 -9.44 -10.84 -11.59
C LEU A 48 -8.73 -9.71 -10.83
N ALA A 49 -8.28 -8.66 -11.53
CA ALA A 49 -7.64 -7.50 -10.92
C ALA A 49 -8.63 -6.54 -10.24
N SER A 50 -9.93 -6.60 -10.58
CA SER A 50 -10.94 -5.66 -10.08
C SER A 50 -11.57 -6.04 -8.73
N SER A 51 -11.23 -7.19 -8.14
CA SER A 51 -11.93 -7.71 -6.96
C SER A 51 -11.40 -7.26 -5.59
N SER A 52 -10.37 -6.43 -5.53
CA SER A 52 -9.77 -6.02 -4.25
C SER A 52 -9.12 -4.63 -4.25
N ALA A 53 -9.73 -3.67 -4.96
CA ALA A 53 -9.44 -2.26 -4.72
C ALA A 53 -10.13 -1.77 -3.42
N LEU A 54 -10.08 -2.56 -2.35
CA LEU A 54 -10.29 -2.08 -0.99
C LEU A 54 -8.97 -1.42 -0.61
N ALA A 55 -9.02 -0.12 -0.54
CA ALA A 55 -7.91 0.78 -0.40
C ALA A 55 -6.98 0.40 0.77
N ALA A 56 -5.81 -0.09 0.46
CA ALA A 56 -4.68 0.09 1.33
C ALA A 56 -4.19 1.54 1.16
N GLY A 57 -4.97 2.52 1.64
CA GLY A 57 -4.70 3.96 1.45
C GLY A 57 -3.39 4.43 2.07
N PHE A 58 -2.73 3.58 2.86
CA PHE A 58 -1.46 3.86 3.53
C PHE A 58 -0.30 2.99 3.02
N GLN A 59 -0.52 2.20 1.96
CA GLN A 59 0.51 1.35 1.41
C GLN A 59 1.53 2.16 0.63
N VAL A 60 2.80 2.00 0.98
CA VAL A 60 3.95 2.58 0.28
C VAL A 60 4.48 1.57 -0.72
N ASN A 61 4.52 1.95 -2.00
CA ASN A 61 5.03 1.11 -3.09
C ASN A 61 6.35 1.64 -3.67
N GLU A 62 6.81 2.78 -3.18
CA GLU A 62 7.90 3.60 -3.73
C GLU A 62 9.29 3.06 -3.34
N HIS A 63 9.49 1.72 -3.44
CA HIS A 63 10.75 1.06 -3.05
C HIS A 63 11.84 1.15 -4.13
N SER A 64 11.55 1.70 -5.30
CA SER A 64 12.47 1.70 -6.44
C SER A 64 12.32 2.94 -7.29
N ALA A 65 13.41 3.67 -7.50
CA ALA A 65 13.44 4.81 -8.42
C ALA A 65 13.08 4.42 -9.86
N ASN A 66 13.51 3.23 -10.31
CA ASN A 66 13.15 2.68 -11.63
C ASN A 66 11.65 2.35 -11.71
N GLY A 67 11.08 1.84 -10.61
CA GLY A 67 9.64 1.60 -10.49
C GLY A 67 8.84 2.90 -10.57
N LEU A 68 9.24 3.93 -9.83
CA LEU A 68 8.65 5.27 -9.87
C LEU A 68 8.66 5.85 -11.28
N GLY A 69 9.78 5.76 -11.99
CA GLY A 69 9.89 6.25 -13.38
C GLY A 69 8.93 5.59 -14.36
N ARG A 70 8.32 4.46 -14.00
CA ARG A 70 7.28 3.74 -14.77
C ARG A 70 5.89 3.80 -14.11
N ALA A 71 5.69 4.63 -13.09
CA ALA A 71 4.49 4.62 -12.26
C ALA A 71 4.15 3.20 -11.76
N MET A 72 5.16 2.44 -11.35
CA MET A 72 5.10 1.04 -10.88
C MET A 72 4.57 0.02 -11.91
N ALA A 73 4.37 0.42 -13.17
CA ALA A 73 3.86 -0.47 -14.20
C ALA A 73 4.78 -1.68 -14.42
N GLY A 74 4.20 -2.89 -14.30
CA GLY A 74 4.92 -4.15 -14.46
C GLY A 74 5.96 -4.43 -13.38
N GLN A 75 5.87 -3.82 -12.21
CA GLN A 75 6.88 -3.90 -11.12
C GLN A 75 7.27 -5.34 -10.79
N ALA A 76 6.30 -6.26 -10.64
CA ALA A 76 6.58 -7.66 -10.32
C ALA A 76 7.31 -8.44 -11.43
N ALA A 77 7.27 -7.95 -12.68
CA ALA A 77 7.81 -8.62 -13.87
C ALA A 77 9.08 -7.93 -14.43
N LYS A 78 9.58 -6.90 -13.78
CA LYS A 78 10.73 -6.09 -14.22
C LYS A 78 11.86 -6.11 -13.20
N PRO A 79 12.69 -7.17 -13.17
CA PRO A 79 13.81 -7.28 -12.25
C PRO A 79 15.01 -6.44 -12.72
N GLU A 80 14.95 -5.12 -12.54
CA GLU A 80 15.98 -4.18 -12.95
C GLU A 80 17.10 -4.01 -11.92
N ASN A 81 16.77 -4.22 -10.64
CA ASN A 81 17.71 -4.17 -9.52
C ASN A 81 17.19 -4.97 -8.33
N ALA A 82 17.96 -5.08 -7.26
CA ALA A 82 17.64 -5.89 -6.08
C ALA A 82 16.31 -5.52 -5.39
N SER A 83 15.78 -4.29 -5.60
CA SER A 83 14.50 -3.85 -5.00
C SER A 83 13.28 -4.64 -5.49
N ILE A 84 13.42 -5.43 -6.58
CA ILE A 84 12.37 -6.36 -7.03
C ILE A 84 11.95 -7.34 -5.93
N LEU A 85 12.83 -7.62 -4.96
CA LEU A 85 12.58 -8.46 -3.80
C LEU A 85 11.34 -8.02 -3.04
N ALA A 86 11.15 -6.72 -2.85
CA ALA A 86 9.97 -6.17 -2.17
C ALA A 86 8.66 -6.52 -2.86
N THR A 87 8.67 -6.65 -4.19
CA THR A 87 7.46 -6.86 -4.98
C THR A 87 7.27 -8.32 -5.37
N ASN A 88 8.34 -9.00 -5.78
CA ASN A 88 8.28 -10.39 -6.22
C ASN A 88 9.53 -11.17 -5.84
N PRO A 89 9.51 -11.98 -4.77
CA PRO A 89 10.68 -12.74 -4.33
C PRO A 89 11.17 -13.77 -5.37
N ALA A 90 10.30 -14.23 -6.31
CA ALA A 90 10.72 -15.15 -7.35
C ALA A 90 11.70 -14.49 -8.34
N ALA A 91 11.52 -13.20 -8.59
CA ALA A 91 12.29 -12.49 -9.61
C ALA A 91 13.75 -12.24 -9.21
N ILE A 92 14.12 -12.38 -7.92
CA ILE A 92 15.53 -12.30 -7.50
C ILE A 92 16.39 -13.42 -8.09
N GLY A 93 15.76 -14.50 -8.55
CA GLY A 93 16.45 -15.61 -9.23
C GLY A 93 17.06 -15.25 -10.59
N VAL A 94 16.73 -14.09 -11.19
CA VAL A 94 17.30 -13.68 -12.48
C VAL A 94 18.74 -13.19 -12.37
N PHE A 95 19.12 -12.66 -11.19
CA PHE A 95 20.45 -12.13 -10.96
C PHE A 95 21.49 -13.23 -10.98
N LYS A 96 22.61 -12.98 -11.68
CA LYS A 96 23.73 -13.94 -11.82
C LYS A 96 24.86 -13.65 -10.86
N GLU A 97 24.88 -12.46 -10.31
CA GLU A 97 25.87 -11.94 -9.37
C GLU A 97 25.16 -11.32 -8.19
N ALA A 98 25.89 -11.09 -7.12
CA ALA A 98 25.35 -10.36 -5.96
C ALA A 98 25.08 -8.91 -6.34
N GLU A 99 23.92 -8.40 -5.93
CA GLU A 99 23.50 -7.05 -6.19
C GLU A 99 22.97 -6.37 -4.94
N PHE A 100 23.37 -5.12 -4.76
CA PHE A 100 22.88 -4.23 -3.72
C PHE A 100 22.15 -3.06 -4.35
N SER A 101 20.99 -2.70 -3.82
CA SER A 101 20.23 -1.52 -4.21
C SER A 101 19.83 -0.73 -2.97
N ALA A 102 19.98 0.57 -3.05
CA ALA A 102 19.45 1.51 -2.06
C ALA A 102 18.63 2.57 -2.79
N SER A 103 17.54 2.97 -2.17
CA SER A 103 16.68 4.05 -2.66
C SER A 103 16.18 4.91 -1.52
N VAL A 104 15.92 6.17 -1.81
CA VAL A 104 15.17 7.08 -0.93
C VAL A 104 14.12 7.74 -1.80
N SER A 105 12.87 7.59 -1.45
CA SER A 105 11.76 8.30 -2.08
C SER A 105 11.34 9.47 -1.20
N PHE A 106 11.13 10.62 -1.81
CA PHE A 106 10.56 11.80 -1.18
C PHE A 106 9.09 11.88 -1.59
N ILE A 107 8.19 11.86 -0.62
CA ILE A 107 6.74 11.94 -0.81
C ILE A 107 6.27 13.27 -0.22
N ASP A 108 5.57 14.04 -1.04
CA ASP A 108 4.96 15.31 -0.67
C ASP A 108 3.47 15.25 -1.06
N PRO A 109 2.59 14.88 -0.11
CA PRO A 109 1.21 14.52 -0.45
C PRO A 109 0.32 15.70 -0.80
N ASN A 110 0.56 16.90 -0.27
CA ASN A 110 -0.25 18.12 -0.46
C ASN A 110 -1.76 17.83 -0.36
N VAL A 111 -2.22 17.55 0.84
CA VAL A 111 -3.62 17.25 1.14
C VAL A 111 -4.25 18.41 1.88
N ASP A 112 -5.31 18.98 1.33
CA ASP A 112 -6.06 20.06 1.92
C ASP A 112 -7.43 19.56 2.39
N ILE A 113 -7.93 20.09 3.49
CA ILE A 113 -9.29 19.85 3.99
C ILE A 113 -10.06 21.15 4.05
N ASP A 114 -11.32 21.10 3.66
CA ASP A 114 -12.24 22.24 3.73
C ASP A 114 -13.60 21.79 4.24
N GLY A 115 -14.11 22.46 5.26
CA GLY A 115 -15.37 22.13 5.89
C GLY A 115 -15.78 23.11 6.97
N ASP A 116 -16.89 22.80 7.62
CA ASP A 116 -17.40 23.59 8.77
C ASP A 116 -17.68 22.66 9.94
N VAL A 117 -17.38 23.12 11.15
CA VAL A 117 -17.79 22.45 12.40
C VAL A 117 -19.00 23.15 12.99
N SER A 118 -19.98 22.36 13.39
CA SER A 118 -21.19 22.83 14.07
C SER A 118 -21.40 22.08 15.36
N TYR A 119 -21.73 22.80 16.42
CA TYR A 119 -22.07 22.18 17.70
C TYR A 119 -23.58 22.16 17.90
N ALA A 120 -24.08 21.15 18.58
CA ALA A 120 -25.49 21.02 18.96
C ALA A 120 -25.65 20.54 20.39
N LEU A 121 -26.61 21.05 21.12
CA LEU A 121 -27.04 20.54 22.41
C LEU A 121 -28.39 19.82 22.22
N GLY A 122 -28.36 18.50 22.09
CA GLY A 122 -29.49 17.72 21.60
C GLY A 122 -29.75 18.04 20.14
N GLU A 123 -30.97 18.47 19.78
CA GLU A 123 -31.34 18.89 18.42
C GLU A 123 -31.12 20.40 18.16
N ALA A 124 -30.80 21.16 19.19
CA ALA A 124 -30.62 22.60 19.07
C ALA A 124 -29.20 22.97 18.70
N PRO A 125 -28.96 23.69 17.58
CA PRO A 125 -27.64 24.16 17.22
C PRO A 125 -27.13 25.19 18.25
N VAL A 126 -25.85 25.12 18.56
CA VAL A 126 -25.14 26.05 19.44
C VAL A 126 -24.19 26.89 18.60
N GLY A 127 -24.48 28.18 18.50
CA GLY A 127 -23.68 29.09 17.69
C GLY A 127 -23.96 28.98 16.20
N GLN A 128 -23.06 29.52 15.41
CA GLN A 128 -23.04 29.40 13.95
C GLN A 128 -21.97 28.36 13.55
N PRO A 129 -22.13 27.72 12.38
CA PRO A 129 -21.03 26.90 11.83
C PRO A 129 -19.74 27.73 11.75
N MET A 130 -18.64 27.11 12.13
CA MET A 130 -17.32 27.74 12.14
C MET A 130 -16.39 27.01 11.16
N PRO A 131 -15.55 27.72 10.40
CA PRO A 131 -14.66 27.11 9.45
C PRO A 131 -13.74 26.07 10.10
N ALA A 132 -13.59 24.94 9.43
CA ALA A 132 -12.64 23.88 9.74
C ALA A 132 -11.90 23.56 8.44
N ALA A 133 -11.05 24.46 8.02
CA ALA A 133 -10.25 24.33 6.81
C ALA A 133 -8.78 24.40 7.17
N GLU A 134 -7.98 23.57 6.53
CA GLU A 134 -6.53 23.55 6.67
C GLU A 134 -5.87 23.01 5.41
N ASP A 135 -4.76 23.64 5.02
CA ASP A 135 -3.98 23.26 3.87
C ASP A 135 -2.82 22.37 4.32
N ASN A 136 -2.45 21.39 3.47
CA ASN A 136 -1.26 20.57 3.62
C ASN A 136 -1.17 19.82 4.97
N ILE A 137 -2.26 19.14 5.34
CA ILE A 137 -2.35 18.36 6.59
C ILE A 137 -1.47 17.09 6.60
N ALA A 138 -0.94 16.68 5.46
CA ALA A 138 -0.09 15.50 5.35
C ALA A 138 1.38 15.92 5.20
N ASP A 139 2.18 15.56 6.19
CA ASP A 139 3.60 15.87 6.20
C ASP A 139 4.39 15.19 5.08
N THR A 140 5.47 15.83 4.67
CA THR A 140 6.44 15.24 3.75
C THR A 140 7.17 14.07 4.39
N ALA A 141 7.38 13.00 3.62
CA ALA A 141 8.04 11.80 4.10
C ALA A 141 9.23 11.39 3.25
N PHE A 142 10.28 10.88 3.92
CA PHE A 142 11.40 10.20 3.29
C PHE A 142 11.26 8.70 3.53
N VAL A 143 11.18 7.94 2.45
CA VAL A 143 10.99 6.50 2.47
C VAL A 143 12.24 5.80 1.98
N PRO A 144 13.11 5.32 2.87
CA PRO A 144 14.30 4.58 2.50
C PRO A 144 13.99 3.11 2.17
N GLY A 145 14.77 2.54 1.27
CA GLY A 145 14.75 1.12 0.95
C GLY A 145 16.16 0.60 0.71
N PHE A 146 16.49 -0.56 1.30
CA PHE A 146 17.79 -1.23 1.15
C PHE A 146 17.54 -2.68 0.79
N PHE A 147 18.23 -3.17 -0.23
CA PHE A 147 18.03 -4.51 -0.75
C PHE A 147 19.37 -5.14 -1.11
N TYR A 148 19.54 -6.38 -0.75
CA TYR A 148 20.66 -7.21 -1.15
C TYR A 148 20.16 -8.55 -1.64
N VAL A 149 20.62 -8.99 -2.81
CA VAL A 149 20.32 -10.30 -3.38
C VAL A 149 21.62 -10.96 -3.82
N SER A 150 21.69 -12.29 -3.71
CA SER A 150 22.84 -13.05 -4.15
C SER A 150 22.42 -14.44 -4.62
N PRO A 151 22.94 -14.92 -5.77
CA PRO A 151 22.82 -16.32 -6.12
C PRO A 151 23.67 -17.17 -5.15
N ILE A 152 23.06 -18.21 -4.58
CA ILE A 152 23.76 -19.19 -3.74
C ILE A 152 24.37 -20.29 -4.63
N ASN A 153 23.62 -20.69 -5.67
CA ASN A 153 24.03 -21.65 -6.69
C ASN A 153 23.21 -21.42 -7.98
N GLU A 154 23.38 -22.28 -8.97
CA GLU A 154 22.68 -22.16 -10.27
C GLU A 154 21.14 -22.12 -10.18
N LYS A 155 20.55 -22.71 -9.11
CA LYS A 155 19.11 -22.82 -8.93
C LYS A 155 18.55 -21.99 -7.79
N LEU A 156 19.35 -21.63 -6.81
CA LEU A 156 18.91 -20.99 -5.58
C LEU A 156 19.52 -19.60 -5.46
N SER A 157 18.69 -18.61 -5.23
CA SER A 157 19.09 -17.26 -4.85
C SER A 157 18.44 -16.87 -3.54
N ALA A 158 19.14 -16.07 -2.74
CA ALA A 158 18.61 -15.50 -1.51
C ALA A 158 18.77 -13.98 -1.53
N GLY A 159 17.98 -13.30 -0.73
CA GLY A 159 18.06 -11.87 -0.57
C GLY A 159 17.44 -11.41 0.74
N VAL A 160 17.71 -10.17 1.06
CA VAL A 160 17.11 -9.46 2.20
C VAL A 160 16.79 -8.04 1.79
N GLY A 161 15.61 -7.56 2.19
CA GLY A 161 15.20 -6.18 2.03
C GLY A 161 14.83 -5.55 3.36
N VAL A 162 15.10 -4.26 3.51
CA VAL A 162 14.59 -3.41 4.59
C VAL A 162 13.91 -2.22 3.93
N PHE A 163 12.61 -2.07 4.14
CA PHE A 163 11.80 -1.06 3.49
C PHE A 163 10.53 -0.75 4.28
N THR A 164 9.89 0.37 3.97
CA THR A 164 8.60 0.76 4.54
C THR A 164 7.47 0.14 3.73
N THR A 165 6.53 -0.51 4.40
CA THR A 165 5.34 -1.12 3.75
C THR A 165 4.12 -0.22 3.85
N TYR A 166 3.95 0.46 4.98
CA TYR A 166 2.86 1.38 5.26
C TYR A 166 3.42 2.63 5.92
N GLY A 167 2.86 3.77 5.58
CA GLY A 167 3.19 5.04 6.18
C GLY A 167 2.15 6.09 5.86
N LEU A 168 1.71 6.81 6.88
CA LEU A 168 0.86 7.98 6.77
C LEU A 168 1.14 8.87 7.97
N ARG A 169 1.09 10.19 7.74
CA ARG A 169 0.96 11.17 8.81
C ARG A 169 -0.02 12.24 8.36
N SER A 170 -0.98 12.56 9.21
CA SER A 170 -1.74 13.78 9.16
C SER A 170 -1.57 14.52 10.49
N ASP A 171 -1.39 15.81 10.41
CA ASP A 171 -1.12 16.69 11.55
C ASP A 171 -1.84 18.00 11.31
N TYR A 172 -2.66 18.42 12.26
CA TYR A 172 -3.49 19.61 12.15
C TYR A 172 -2.98 20.67 13.13
N SER A 173 -3.08 21.94 12.74
CA SER A 173 -2.70 23.05 13.61
C SER A 173 -3.74 23.31 14.72
N ASP A 174 -3.30 23.95 15.80
CA ASP A 174 -4.19 24.37 16.91
C ASP A 174 -5.35 25.27 16.45
N ASP A 175 -5.23 25.89 15.27
CA ASP A 175 -6.26 26.75 14.68
C ASP A 175 -7.33 25.95 13.94
N PHE A 176 -7.10 24.66 13.65
CA PHE A 176 -8.09 23.84 12.99
C PHE A 176 -9.35 23.67 13.82
N GLY A 177 -10.48 24.14 13.30
CA GLY A 177 -11.74 24.21 14.06
C GLY A 177 -12.28 22.86 14.54
N ALA A 178 -11.90 21.77 13.90
CA ALA A 178 -12.35 20.42 14.19
C ALA A 178 -11.29 19.54 14.89
N LEU A 179 -10.26 20.14 15.51
CA LEU A 179 -9.13 19.45 16.15
C LEU A 179 -9.57 18.40 17.19
N HIS A 180 -10.73 18.58 17.81
CA HIS A 180 -11.31 17.63 18.76
C HIS A 180 -11.85 16.34 18.12
N PHE A 181 -11.97 16.27 16.80
CA PHE A 181 -12.28 15.04 16.07
C PHE A 181 -11.02 14.38 15.54
N ALA A 182 -10.04 15.17 15.11
CA ALA A 182 -8.77 14.71 14.58
C ALA A 182 -7.71 15.80 14.79
N ASP A 183 -6.61 15.43 15.38
CA ASP A 183 -5.42 16.24 15.58
C ASP A 183 -4.26 15.59 14.84
N THR A 184 -3.74 14.50 15.37
CA THR A 184 -2.66 13.74 14.77
C THR A 184 -3.14 12.32 14.45
N ALA A 185 -2.79 11.83 13.28
CA ALA A 185 -2.87 10.41 12.96
C ALA A 185 -1.60 10.00 12.22
N GLU A 186 -0.81 9.15 12.83
CA GLU A 186 0.45 8.67 12.26
C GLU A 186 0.54 7.15 12.31
N VAL A 187 1.03 6.56 11.21
CA VAL A 187 1.43 5.15 11.14
C VAL A 187 2.78 5.09 10.43
N LYS A 188 3.75 4.49 11.06
CA LYS A 188 5.09 4.22 10.49
C LYS A 188 5.38 2.74 10.56
N THR A 189 5.91 2.17 9.49
CA THR A 189 6.36 0.78 9.50
C THR A 189 7.74 0.62 8.91
N VAL A 190 8.46 -0.37 9.43
CA VAL A 190 9.72 -0.85 8.85
C VAL A 190 9.63 -2.36 8.73
N THR A 191 9.82 -2.87 7.51
CA THR A 191 9.73 -4.30 7.21
C THR A 191 11.11 -4.85 6.87
N LEU A 192 11.52 -5.90 7.56
CA LEU A 192 12.63 -6.77 7.20
C LEU A 192 12.06 -7.97 6.43
N ASN A 193 12.52 -8.17 5.18
CA ASN A 193 12.03 -9.24 4.32
C ASN A 193 13.19 -10.13 3.82
N PRO A 194 13.60 -11.16 4.55
CA PRO A 194 14.41 -12.24 4.01
C PRO A 194 13.60 -13.07 3.01
N ALA A 195 14.21 -13.37 1.85
CA ALA A 195 13.53 -14.08 0.78
C ALA A 195 14.46 -15.06 0.05
N VAL A 196 13.86 -16.07 -0.56
CA VAL A 196 14.54 -17.05 -1.39
C VAL A 196 13.81 -17.23 -2.72
N SER A 197 14.56 -17.49 -3.78
CA SER A 197 14.03 -17.84 -5.10
C SER A 197 14.64 -19.17 -5.57
N TYR A 198 13.80 -20.01 -6.14
CA TYR A 198 14.20 -21.27 -6.73
C TYR A 198 13.87 -21.33 -8.21
N LYS A 199 14.88 -21.61 -9.04
CA LYS A 199 14.74 -21.83 -10.49
C LYS A 199 14.25 -23.27 -10.72
N VAL A 200 12.96 -23.42 -11.02
CA VAL A 200 12.36 -24.70 -11.38
C VAL A 200 12.96 -25.21 -12.69
N ASN A 201 13.10 -24.29 -13.66
CA ASN A 201 13.78 -24.53 -14.93
C ASN A 201 14.35 -23.20 -15.46
N LYS A 202 14.86 -23.17 -16.71
CA LYS A 202 15.48 -21.96 -17.29
C LYS A 202 14.50 -20.78 -17.46
N GLN A 203 13.19 -21.03 -17.47
CA GLN A 203 12.16 -20.05 -17.75
C GLN A 203 11.28 -19.75 -16.54
N LEU A 204 11.21 -20.64 -15.54
CA LEU A 204 10.28 -20.52 -14.42
C LEU A 204 11.01 -20.48 -13.09
N MET A 205 10.69 -19.48 -12.30
CA MET A 205 11.18 -19.28 -10.94
C MET A 205 10.00 -19.12 -9.99
N VAL A 206 10.15 -19.64 -8.79
CA VAL A 206 9.22 -19.45 -7.68
C VAL A 206 9.98 -18.86 -6.50
N GLY A 207 9.32 -18.06 -5.71
CA GLY A 207 9.97 -17.39 -4.58
C GLY A 207 9.06 -17.27 -3.38
N PHE A 208 9.70 -17.18 -2.21
CA PHE A 208 9.04 -17.01 -0.94
C PHE A 208 9.87 -16.08 -0.06
N GLY A 209 9.20 -15.22 0.70
CA GLY A 209 9.79 -14.32 1.67
C GLY A 209 8.96 -14.23 2.94
N LEU A 210 9.62 -13.92 4.04
CA LEU A 210 9.00 -13.59 5.32
C LEU A 210 8.98 -12.08 5.50
N ASN A 211 7.90 -11.53 6.01
CA ASN A 211 7.81 -10.13 6.38
C ASN A 211 7.80 -10.04 7.91
N ILE A 212 8.80 -9.37 8.45
CA ILE A 212 8.90 -9.05 9.87
C ILE A 212 8.78 -7.55 9.93
N THR A 213 7.63 -7.05 10.38
CA THR A 213 7.27 -5.64 10.34
C THR A 213 7.16 -5.08 11.74
N TYR A 214 7.92 -4.06 12.05
CA TYR A 214 7.73 -3.21 13.20
C TYR A 214 6.83 -2.05 12.79
N ALA A 215 5.83 -1.74 13.60
CA ALA A 215 4.90 -0.65 13.39
C ALA A 215 4.80 0.22 14.63
N GLU A 216 4.73 1.52 14.42
CA GLU A 216 4.34 2.52 15.42
C GLU A 216 3.11 3.24 14.89
N ALA A 217 2.14 3.50 15.76
CA ALA A 217 0.98 4.32 15.42
C ALA A 217 0.66 5.28 16.56
N GLU A 218 0.21 6.48 16.15
CA GLU A 218 -0.28 7.53 17.04
C GLU A 218 -1.61 8.05 16.49
N ILE A 219 -2.59 8.22 17.39
CA ILE A 219 -3.87 8.87 17.09
C ILE A 219 -4.17 9.83 18.22
N GLY A 220 -4.40 11.10 17.90
CA GLY A 220 -4.69 12.14 18.85
C GLY A 220 -5.90 12.99 18.49
N SER A 221 -6.46 13.63 19.50
CA SER A 221 -7.37 14.77 19.31
C SER A 221 -7.03 15.88 20.32
N GLY A 222 -7.21 17.10 19.88
CA GLY A 222 -6.79 18.30 20.63
C GLY A 222 -7.91 19.29 20.91
N VAL A 223 -7.61 20.26 21.74
CA VAL A 223 -8.49 21.39 22.01
C VAL A 223 -8.22 22.48 20.99
N SER A 224 -9.13 22.68 20.04
CA SER A 224 -9.06 23.82 19.13
C SER A 224 -9.40 25.16 19.81
N ASN A 225 -8.92 26.26 19.24
CA ASN A 225 -9.34 27.61 19.60
C ASN A 225 -10.87 27.76 19.58
N THR A 226 -11.51 27.15 18.59
CA THR A 226 -12.96 27.12 18.39
C THR A 226 -13.69 26.42 19.53
N LEU A 227 -13.24 25.22 19.91
CA LEU A 227 -13.83 24.45 21.01
C LEU A 227 -13.65 25.18 22.34
N ALA A 228 -12.45 25.67 22.64
CA ALA A 228 -12.17 26.42 23.87
C ALA A 228 -13.04 27.67 23.98
N GLY A 229 -13.16 28.43 22.91
CA GLY A 229 -14.02 29.62 22.85
C GLY A 229 -15.50 29.31 23.04
N THR A 230 -15.97 28.22 22.44
CA THR A 230 -17.37 27.77 22.58
C THR A 230 -17.69 27.37 24.03
N VAL A 231 -16.83 26.59 24.67
CA VAL A 231 -17.00 26.16 26.06
C VAL A 231 -16.92 27.34 27.01
N ALA A 232 -15.98 28.25 26.80
CA ALA A 232 -15.89 29.49 27.60
C ALA A 232 -17.13 30.38 27.44
N GLY A 233 -17.69 30.52 26.25
CA GLY A 233 -18.93 31.26 25.99
C GLY A 233 -20.18 30.63 26.66
N LEU A 234 -20.19 29.32 26.85
CA LEU A 234 -21.28 28.60 27.55
C LEU A 234 -21.14 28.65 29.08
N ALA A 235 -19.97 28.91 29.62
CA ALA A 235 -19.69 28.86 31.06
C ALA A 235 -20.67 29.66 31.91
N PRO A 236 -21.06 30.93 31.62
CA PRO A 236 -22.00 31.67 32.41
C PRO A 236 -23.41 31.04 32.45
N THR A 237 -23.84 30.44 31.33
CA THR A 237 -25.15 29.79 31.25
C THR A 237 -25.13 28.44 32.03
N ALA A 238 -24.05 27.69 31.93
CA ALA A 238 -23.85 26.48 32.67
C ALA A 238 -23.81 26.72 34.20
N GLU A 239 -23.11 27.74 34.64
CA GLU A 239 -23.02 28.17 36.05
C GLU A 239 -24.40 28.56 36.60
N ALA A 240 -25.22 29.26 35.83
CA ALA A 240 -26.60 29.58 36.22
C ALA A 240 -27.47 28.34 36.38
N LEU A 241 -27.11 27.20 35.76
CA LEU A 241 -27.76 25.90 35.91
C LEU A 241 -27.08 25.02 36.96
N GLY A 242 -26.06 25.53 37.67
CA GLY A 242 -25.30 24.78 38.66
C GLY A 242 -24.30 23.77 38.05
N ILE A 243 -23.94 23.94 36.80
CA ILE A 243 -23.00 23.10 36.09
C ILE A 243 -21.66 23.86 35.94
N THR A 244 -20.59 23.25 36.44
CA THR A 244 -19.22 23.79 36.23
C THR A 244 -18.62 23.14 34.97
N LEU A 245 -18.34 23.95 33.95
CA LEU A 245 -17.62 23.47 32.77
C LEU A 245 -16.11 23.50 33.01
N PRO A 246 -15.35 22.59 32.39
CA PRO A 246 -13.90 22.62 32.47
C PRO A 246 -13.34 23.82 31.71
N THR A 247 -12.20 24.33 32.15
CA THR A 247 -11.41 25.28 31.36
C THR A 247 -10.60 24.51 30.34
N LEU A 248 -10.83 24.76 29.06
CA LEU A 248 -10.10 24.16 27.97
C LEU A 248 -8.99 25.11 27.52
N THR A 249 -7.78 24.59 27.38
CA THR A 249 -6.63 25.32 26.87
C THR A 249 -6.37 24.87 25.42
N PRO A 250 -6.42 25.76 24.42
CA PRO A 250 -6.07 25.40 23.04
C PRO A 250 -4.70 24.77 22.96
N GLY A 251 -4.54 23.76 22.07
CA GLY A 251 -3.32 23.00 21.90
C GLY A 251 -3.14 21.84 22.90
N ASN A 252 -3.92 21.80 23.99
CA ASN A 252 -3.83 20.67 24.90
C ASN A 252 -4.51 19.41 24.30
N SER A 253 -3.89 18.26 24.52
CA SER A 253 -4.46 16.98 24.12
C SER A 253 -5.76 16.68 24.90
N LEU A 254 -6.84 16.34 24.17
CA LEU A 254 -8.04 15.73 24.73
C LEU A 254 -7.81 14.26 24.97
N PHE A 255 -7.20 13.57 24.04
CA PHE A 255 -6.60 12.26 24.19
C PHE A 255 -5.47 12.08 23.19
N SER A 256 -4.47 11.29 23.54
CA SER A 256 -3.46 10.76 22.65
C SER A 256 -3.30 9.27 22.93
N MET A 257 -3.29 8.48 21.90
CA MET A 257 -3.08 7.04 21.91
C MET A 257 -1.85 6.73 21.09
N GLU A 258 -0.83 6.17 21.71
CA GLU A 258 0.41 5.76 21.10
C GLU A 258 0.63 4.28 21.34
N GLY A 259 1.07 3.55 20.33
CA GLY A 259 1.36 2.13 20.46
C GLY A 259 2.28 1.62 19.39
N ASP A 260 2.94 0.51 19.69
CA ASP A 260 3.81 -0.21 18.78
C ASP A 260 3.60 -1.71 18.82
N ASP A 261 3.98 -2.40 17.73
CA ASP A 261 3.90 -3.86 17.65
C ASP A 261 4.82 -4.43 16.57
N TRP A 262 5.08 -5.72 16.71
CA TRP A 262 5.78 -6.55 15.73
C TRP A 262 4.82 -7.50 15.01
N GLY A 263 4.55 -7.23 13.74
CA GLY A 263 3.73 -8.08 12.90
C GLY A 263 4.56 -9.05 12.04
N TYR A 264 3.94 -10.18 11.73
CA TYR A 264 4.55 -11.22 10.92
C TYR A 264 3.64 -11.58 9.74
N GLY A 265 4.24 -11.64 8.57
CA GLY A 265 3.56 -12.00 7.33
C GLY A 265 4.49 -12.79 6.41
N TRP A 266 4.03 -13.03 5.20
CA TRP A 266 4.81 -13.67 4.16
C TRP A 266 4.44 -13.14 2.78
N ASN A 267 5.34 -13.32 1.82
CA ASN A 267 5.06 -13.05 0.42
C ASN A 267 5.58 -14.21 -0.44
N ALA A 268 4.91 -14.43 -1.55
CA ALA A 268 5.30 -15.45 -2.52
C ALA A 268 5.16 -14.91 -3.94
N GLY A 269 5.89 -15.51 -4.86
CA GLY A 269 5.85 -15.09 -6.24
C GLY A 269 6.17 -16.18 -7.23
N ILE A 270 5.75 -15.92 -8.46
CA ILE A 270 6.10 -16.69 -9.65
C ILE A 270 6.66 -15.68 -10.66
N PHE A 271 7.76 -16.06 -11.29
CA PHE A 271 8.33 -15.33 -12.39
C PHE A 271 8.56 -16.28 -13.55
N TRP A 272 7.93 -16.00 -14.69
CA TRP A 272 8.01 -16.83 -15.88
C TRP A 272 8.50 -16.00 -17.08
N GLN A 273 9.59 -16.46 -17.68
CA GLN A 273 10.22 -15.84 -18.84
C GLN A 273 10.13 -16.80 -20.05
N PRO A 274 8.98 -16.86 -20.75
CA PRO A 274 8.79 -17.75 -21.89
C PRO A 274 9.74 -17.46 -23.05
N THR A 275 10.16 -16.21 -23.21
CA THR A 275 11.15 -15.76 -24.18
C THR A 275 12.05 -14.69 -23.57
N ASP A 276 13.18 -14.40 -24.16
CA ASP A 276 14.12 -13.33 -23.70
C ASP A 276 13.47 -11.94 -23.68
N MET A 277 12.34 -11.74 -24.37
CA MET A 277 11.66 -10.44 -24.49
C MET A 277 10.34 -10.38 -23.70
N THR A 278 9.93 -11.47 -23.05
CA THR A 278 8.61 -11.54 -22.38
C THR A 278 8.76 -12.06 -20.98
N ASN A 279 8.35 -11.25 -20.01
CA ASN A 279 8.25 -11.64 -18.62
C ASN A 279 6.78 -11.64 -18.19
N VAL A 280 6.38 -12.66 -17.47
CA VAL A 280 5.08 -12.77 -16.81
C VAL A 280 5.34 -13.04 -15.33
N ALA A 281 4.65 -12.32 -14.47
CA ALA A 281 4.82 -12.49 -13.04
C ALA A 281 3.50 -12.45 -12.31
N LEU A 282 3.46 -13.17 -11.22
CA LEU A 282 2.39 -13.12 -10.22
C LEU A 282 3.07 -13.03 -8.85
N SER A 283 2.60 -12.12 -8.02
CA SER A 283 3.04 -12.03 -6.63
C SER A 283 1.85 -11.87 -5.71
N TYR A 284 2.01 -12.37 -4.50
CA TYR A 284 1.04 -12.26 -3.43
C TYR A 284 1.78 -11.92 -2.13
N ARG A 285 1.22 -10.98 -1.39
CA ARG A 285 1.65 -10.63 -0.03
C ARG A 285 0.49 -10.93 0.90
N ALA A 286 0.75 -11.73 1.92
CA ALA A 286 -0.22 -12.00 2.97
C ALA A 286 -0.42 -10.76 3.84
N GLU A 287 -1.57 -10.68 4.44
CA GLU A 287 -1.89 -9.73 5.49
C GLU A 287 -0.89 -9.84 6.64
N THR A 288 -0.49 -8.69 7.19
CA THR A 288 0.28 -8.60 8.43
C THR A 288 -0.67 -8.06 9.50
N LYS A 289 -0.91 -8.83 10.53
CA LYS A 289 -1.71 -8.40 11.67
C LYS A 289 -0.81 -7.68 12.66
N LEU A 290 -1.32 -6.57 13.17
CA LEU A 290 -0.69 -5.73 14.19
C LEU A 290 -1.70 -5.54 15.32
N GLU A 291 -1.28 -5.81 16.54
CA GLU A 291 -2.07 -5.61 17.75
C GLU A 291 -1.31 -4.59 18.59
N LEU A 292 -1.49 -3.30 18.26
CA LEU A 292 -0.73 -2.22 18.86
C LEU A 292 -0.97 -2.16 20.37
N GLU A 293 0.08 -2.33 21.14
CA GLU A 293 0.08 -2.16 22.58
C GLU A 293 0.70 -0.82 22.94
N GLY A 294 0.04 -0.06 23.82
CA GLY A 294 0.53 1.27 24.11
C GLY A 294 -0.14 1.97 25.28
N ALA A 295 -0.17 3.27 25.23
CA ALA A 295 -0.73 4.10 26.29
C ALA A 295 -1.75 5.09 25.74
N VAL A 296 -2.77 5.36 26.54
CA VAL A 296 -3.73 6.46 26.34
C VAL A 296 -3.44 7.53 27.35
N SER A 297 -3.28 8.77 26.91
CA SER A 297 -3.02 9.93 27.74
C SER A 297 -3.97 11.09 27.43
N SER A 298 -4.08 12.05 28.36
CA SER A 298 -4.84 13.29 28.19
C SER A 298 -4.22 14.37 29.06
N GLU A 299 -4.09 15.57 28.51
CA GLU A 299 -3.69 16.77 29.24
C GLU A 299 -4.88 17.57 29.76
N THR A 300 -6.08 17.28 29.23
CA THR A 300 -7.29 18.03 29.53
C THR A 300 -8.19 17.24 30.49
N PRO A 301 -8.55 17.78 31.67
CA PRO A 301 -9.39 17.09 32.64
C PRO A 301 -10.88 17.11 32.23
N VAL A 302 -11.20 16.67 31.01
CA VAL A 302 -12.58 16.71 30.46
C VAL A 302 -13.45 15.59 31.02
N PHE A 303 -12.83 14.47 31.41
CA PHE A 303 -13.54 13.31 31.95
C PHE A 303 -12.97 12.92 33.31
N PRO A 304 -13.81 12.42 34.25
CA PRO A 304 -13.35 11.87 35.54
C PRO A 304 -12.63 10.53 35.38
N ILE A 305 -12.26 10.16 34.17
CA ILE A 305 -11.56 8.92 33.82
C ILE A 305 -10.07 9.24 33.72
N ASN A 306 -9.26 8.50 34.44
CA ASN A 306 -7.82 8.59 34.29
C ASN A 306 -7.44 7.85 32.98
N LEU A 307 -7.20 8.61 31.92
CA LEU A 307 -6.80 8.08 30.60
C LEU A 307 -5.33 7.68 30.54
N ASN A 308 -4.51 8.04 31.55
CA ASN A 308 -3.09 7.66 31.60
C ASN A 308 -2.96 6.20 32.05
N GLN A 309 -3.41 5.28 31.24
CA GLN A 309 -3.34 3.84 31.47
C GLN A 309 -2.78 3.10 30.27
N PRO A 310 -2.00 2.04 30.47
CA PRO A 310 -1.65 1.13 29.39
C PRO A 310 -2.92 0.54 28.77
N GLY A 311 -2.98 0.51 27.45
CA GLY A 311 -4.11 -0.05 26.71
C GLY A 311 -3.63 -0.77 25.46
N SER A 312 -4.51 -1.55 24.83
CA SER A 312 -4.30 -2.09 23.50
C SER A 312 -5.18 -1.35 22.50
N LEU A 313 -4.64 -1.13 21.31
CA LEU A 313 -5.36 -0.60 20.15
C LEU A 313 -5.59 -1.78 19.19
N ASP A 314 -6.82 -2.31 19.17
CA ASP A 314 -7.24 -3.39 18.25
C ASP A 314 -7.75 -2.84 16.92
#